data_85c5e2cc17777e27fe43120f1ece1f13
#
_entry.id   85c5e2cc17777e27fe43120f1ece1f13
#
_cell.length_a   1.000
_cell.length_b   1.000
_cell.length_c   1.000
_cell.angle_alpha   90.00
_cell.angle_beta   90.00
_cell.angle_gamma   90.00
#
_symmetry.space_group_name_H-M   'P 1'
#
loop_
_entity.id
_entity.type
_entity.pdbx_description
1 polymer ?
#
loop_
_entity_poly.entity_id
_entity_poly.type
_entity_poly.pdbx_seq_one_letter_code
_entity_poly.pdbx_strand_id
1 'polypeptide(L)'
;WVGASGGFFLPVEQRTSNDLLDLRGSPVMFYYVMLALAAAAFALCAWLLRSRAGYYWQAIRENEEAAQALGIHVFRWKMLAVVISSAMTALAGVFFAFYYNNLFPEQIFHISRSIEMILGPIIGGVGTLFGPVLGAAVLTLLADGITDLLAKLGVEFPGVKQVFYGLVLLLVIMFRPNGLWPALARRLGLSRDGAGD
;
A
#
# COMPACT_ATOMS: atom_id res chain seq x y z
N TRP A 1 -7.97 -17.36 -27.13
CA TRP A 1 -8.08 -15.91 -26.90
C TRP A 1 -9.49 -15.63 -26.44
N VAL A 2 -9.74 -15.72 -25.13
CA VAL A 2 -11.01 -15.32 -24.53
C VAL A 2 -10.98 -13.78 -24.51
N GLY A 3 -12.00 -13.15 -25.09
CA GLY A 3 -12.06 -11.72 -25.33
C GLY A 3 -11.72 -10.91 -24.09
N ALA A 4 -10.66 -10.12 -24.16
CA ALA A 4 -10.14 -9.29 -23.07
C ALA A 4 -11.12 -8.20 -22.58
N SER A 5 -12.21 -7.96 -23.31
CA SER A 5 -13.25 -6.98 -22.98
C SER A 5 -14.38 -7.51 -22.10
N GLY A 6 -14.48 -8.83 -21.91
CA GLY A 6 -15.63 -9.45 -21.23
C GLY A 6 -15.54 -9.58 -19.72
N GLY A 7 -14.42 -9.18 -19.09
CA GLY A 7 -14.20 -9.43 -17.67
C GLY A 7 -13.99 -10.91 -17.34
N PHE A 8 -13.32 -11.19 -16.23
CA PHE A 8 -13.18 -12.54 -15.71
C PHE A 8 -14.19 -12.73 -14.57
N PHE A 9 -15.19 -13.58 -14.82
CA PHE A 9 -16.17 -13.93 -13.80
C PHE A 9 -15.74 -15.22 -13.12
N LEU A 10 -15.58 -15.21 -11.81
CA LEU A 10 -15.41 -16.44 -11.05
C LEU A 10 -16.75 -17.21 -11.09
N PRO A 11 -16.75 -18.50 -11.52
CA PRO A 11 -17.99 -19.27 -11.59
C PRO A 11 -18.64 -19.36 -10.23
N VAL A 12 -19.92 -18.95 -10.17
CA VAL A 12 -20.77 -19.01 -8.98
C VAL A 12 -21.30 -20.42 -8.85
N GLU A 13 -20.57 -21.33 -8.23
CA GLU A 13 -21.10 -22.64 -7.90
C GLU A 13 -22.05 -22.55 -6.70
N GLN A 14 -23.21 -23.22 -6.83
CA GLN A 14 -24.30 -23.11 -5.86
C GLN A 14 -23.87 -23.67 -4.50
N ARG A 15 -24.24 -22.96 -3.44
CA ARG A 15 -24.11 -23.22 -2.01
C ARG A 15 -23.80 -24.68 -1.65
N THR A 16 -22.58 -24.92 -1.21
CA THR A 16 -22.24 -26.05 -0.36
C THR A 16 -21.71 -25.48 0.97
N SER A 17 -22.09 -26.10 2.08
CA SER A 17 -22.07 -25.61 3.45
C SER A 17 -20.69 -25.39 4.11
N ASN A 18 -19.65 -25.06 3.36
CA ASN A 18 -18.32 -24.78 3.92
C ASN A 18 -17.90 -23.34 3.61
N ASP A 19 -18.59 -22.39 4.25
CA ASP A 19 -18.37 -20.93 4.09
C ASP A 19 -16.93 -20.45 4.33
N LEU A 20 -16.11 -21.24 5.02
CA LEU A 20 -14.70 -20.88 5.28
C LEU A 20 -13.74 -21.19 4.13
N LEU A 21 -14.07 -22.16 3.26
CA LEU A 21 -13.25 -22.54 2.11
C LEU A 21 -13.65 -21.76 0.83
N ASP A 22 -14.90 -21.32 0.75
CA ASP A 22 -15.40 -20.61 -0.42
C ASP A 22 -15.14 -19.09 -0.42
N LEU A 23 -14.52 -18.53 0.65
CA LEU A 23 -14.25 -17.10 0.82
C LEU A 23 -15.46 -16.19 0.44
N ARG A 24 -16.68 -16.69 0.60
CA ARG A 24 -17.96 -15.99 0.38
C ARG A 24 -18.65 -15.68 1.70
N GLY A 25 -17.88 -15.14 2.64
CA GLY A 25 -18.37 -14.74 3.93
C GLY A 25 -19.16 -13.42 3.90
N SER A 26 -19.74 -13.09 5.04
CA SER A 26 -20.32 -11.77 5.27
C SER A 26 -19.27 -10.67 5.05
N PRO A 27 -19.65 -9.43 4.71
CA PRO A 27 -18.71 -8.31 4.62
C PRO A 27 -17.82 -8.15 5.84
N VAL A 28 -18.32 -8.55 7.01
CA VAL A 28 -17.58 -8.54 8.28
C VAL A 28 -16.43 -9.54 8.28
N MET A 29 -16.61 -10.74 7.71
CA MET A 29 -15.55 -11.73 7.57
C MET A 29 -14.42 -11.21 6.68
N PHE A 30 -14.76 -10.63 5.54
CA PHE A 30 -13.76 -10.02 4.64
C PHE A 30 -12.96 -8.91 5.32
N TYR A 31 -13.63 -8.09 6.14
CA TYR A 31 -12.97 -7.05 6.91
C TYR A 31 -11.91 -7.62 7.87
N TYR A 32 -12.25 -8.65 8.64
CA TYR A 32 -11.30 -9.27 9.58
C TYR A 32 -10.16 -10.00 8.88
N VAL A 33 -10.42 -10.67 7.74
CA VAL A 33 -9.37 -11.32 6.95
C VAL A 33 -8.41 -10.27 6.40
N MET A 34 -8.91 -9.15 5.86
CA MET A 34 -8.08 -8.06 5.36
C MET A 34 -7.26 -7.43 6.48
N LEU A 35 -7.87 -7.21 7.64
CA LEU A 35 -7.18 -6.68 8.83
C LEU A 35 -6.06 -7.62 9.29
N ALA A 36 -6.32 -8.93 9.33
CA ALA A 36 -5.32 -9.94 9.69
C ALA A 36 -4.18 -9.97 8.69
N LEU A 37 -4.47 -9.86 7.38
CA LEU A 37 -3.49 -9.84 6.31
C LEU A 37 -2.62 -8.58 6.37
N ALA A 38 -3.23 -7.42 6.64
CA ALA A 38 -2.52 -6.16 6.85
C ALA A 38 -1.62 -6.22 8.10
N ALA A 39 -2.12 -6.77 9.19
CA ALA A 39 -1.35 -6.95 10.43
C ALA A 39 -0.17 -7.93 10.22
N ALA A 40 -0.39 -9.02 9.50
CA ALA A 40 0.67 -9.98 9.16
C ALA A 40 1.74 -9.35 8.27
N ALA A 41 1.34 -8.57 7.26
CA ALA A 41 2.25 -7.83 6.38
C ALA A 41 3.09 -6.82 7.18
N PHE A 42 2.44 -6.07 8.08
CA PHE A 42 3.12 -5.12 8.96
C PHE A 42 4.11 -5.82 9.90
N ALA A 43 3.71 -6.92 10.54
CA ALA A 43 4.56 -7.70 11.42
C ALA A 43 5.78 -8.29 10.67
N LEU A 44 5.56 -8.80 9.44
CA LEU A 44 6.61 -9.29 8.58
C LEU A 44 7.61 -8.19 8.22
N CYS A 45 7.15 -7.01 7.82
CA CYS A 45 8.01 -5.87 7.55
C CYS A 45 8.79 -5.44 8.80
N ALA A 46 8.15 -5.38 9.97
CA ALA A 46 8.80 -5.04 11.23
C ALA A 46 9.89 -6.05 11.61
N TRP A 47 9.61 -7.35 11.40
CA TRP A 47 10.58 -8.41 11.65
C TRP A 47 11.76 -8.35 10.68
N LEU A 48 11.49 -8.14 9.38
CA LEU A 48 12.54 -8.01 8.36
C LEU A 48 13.45 -6.82 8.62
N LEU A 49 12.91 -5.67 9.01
CA LEU A 49 13.69 -4.47 9.33
C LEU A 49 14.62 -4.68 10.54
N ARG A 50 14.24 -5.55 11.50
CA ARG A 50 15.05 -5.89 12.68
C ARG A 50 16.03 -7.03 12.42
N SER A 51 15.93 -7.70 11.28
CA SER A 51 16.79 -8.81 10.87
C SER A 51 18.10 -8.32 10.23
N ARG A 52 19.04 -9.26 9.99
CA ARG A 52 20.26 -8.96 9.24
C ARG A 52 19.98 -8.40 7.84
N ALA A 53 18.89 -8.87 7.21
CA ALA A 53 18.46 -8.36 5.91
C ALA A 53 18.14 -6.87 5.95
N GLY A 54 17.47 -6.41 7.02
CA GLY A 54 17.15 -5.00 7.22
C GLY A 54 18.39 -4.12 7.28
N TYR A 55 19.44 -4.55 8.00
CA TYR A 55 20.71 -3.82 8.04
C TYR A 55 21.38 -3.72 6.67
N TYR A 56 21.38 -4.80 5.89
CA TYR A 56 21.95 -4.77 4.53
C TYR A 56 21.14 -3.84 3.60
N TRP A 57 19.81 -3.85 3.68
CA TRP A 57 18.97 -2.93 2.90
C TRP A 57 19.18 -1.47 3.30
N GLN A 58 19.38 -1.19 4.58
CA GLN A 58 19.70 0.16 5.04
C GLN A 58 21.08 0.61 4.54
N ALA A 59 22.10 -0.24 4.64
CA ALA A 59 23.45 0.07 4.13
C ALA A 59 23.43 0.33 2.61
N ILE A 60 22.69 -0.48 1.84
CA ILE A 60 22.52 -0.30 0.39
C ILE A 60 21.80 1.01 0.07
N ARG A 61 20.81 1.38 0.88
CA ARG A 61 20.05 2.62 0.71
C ARG A 61 20.90 3.87 0.96
N GLU A 62 21.78 3.83 1.97
CA GLU A 62 22.66 4.95 2.32
C GLU A 62 23.76 5.15 1.26
N ASN A 63 24.47 4.08 0.92
CA ASN A 63 25.51 4.12 -0.12
C ASN A 63 25.74 2.73 -0.71
N GLU A 64 25.33 2.54 -1.96
CA GLU A 64 25.44 1.28 -2.68
C GLU A 64 26.89 0.86 -2.94
N GLU A 65 27.75 1.81 -3.31
CA GLU A 65 29.16 1.55 -3.61
C GLU A 65 29.92 1.16 -2.33
N ALA A 66 29.68 1.87 -1.24
CA ALA A 66 30.28 1.52 0.04
C ALA A 66 29.83 0.15 0.55
N ALA A 67 28.55 -0.20 0.38
CA ALA A 67 28.04 -1.51 0.72
C ALA A 67 28.71 -2.63 -0.10
N GLN A 68 28.93 -2.40 -1.40
CA GLN A 68 29.69 -3.35 -2.25
C GLN A 68 31.14 -3.51 -1.81
N ALA A 69 31.80 -2.41 -1.46
CA ALA A 69 33.19 -2.45 -0.97
C ALA A 69 33.32 -3.25 0.33
N LEU A 70 32.29 -3.29 1.17
CA LEU A 70 32.19 -4.12 2.36
C LEU A 70 31.82 -5.60 2.08
N GLY A 71 31.71 -5.99 0.81
CA GLY A 71 31.41 -7.36 0.41
C GLY A 71 29.90 -7.71 0.39
N ILE A 72 29.01 -6.72 0.49
CA ILE A 72 27.56 -6.96 0.41
C ILE A 72 27.18 -7.15 -1.06
N HIS A 73 26.59 -8.30 -1.40
CA HIS A 73 26.07 -8.55 -2.74
C HIS A 73 24.78 -7.81 -3.00
N VAL A 74 24.86 -6.54 -3.41
CA VAL A 74 23.73 -5.61 -3.58
C VAL A 74 22.62 -6.21 -4.47
N PHE A 75 22.97 -6.80 -5.60
CA PHE A 75 22.00 -7.40 -6.51
C PHE A 75 21.12 -8.47 -5.82
N ARG A 76 21.73 -9.39 -5.04
CA ARG A 76 20.99 -10.45 -4.34
C ARG A 76 20.02 -9.88 -3.31
N TRP A 77 20.44 -8.87 -2.55
CA TRP A 77 19.62 -8.26 -1.52
C TRP A 77 18.48 -7.42 -2.12
N LYS A 78 18.72 -6.72 -3.22
CA LYS A 78 17.67 -6.02 -3.97
C LYS A 78 16.65 -7.01 -4.53
N MET A 79 17.11 -8.11 -5.15
CA MET A 79 16.21 -9.15 -5.67
C MET A 79 15.37 -9.79 -4.57
N LEU A 80 15.96 -10.08 -3.41
CA LEU A 80 15.21 -10.62 -2.27
C LEU A 80 14.10 -9.67 -1.83
N ALA A 81 14.37 -8.36 -1.74
CA ALA A 81 13.36 -7.36 -1.40
C ALA A 81 12.21 -7.35 -2.42
N VAL A 82 12.52 -7.40 -3.72
CA VAL A 82 11.52 -7.45 -4.79
C VAL A 82 10.67 -8.71 -4.70
N VAL A 83 11.28 -9.88 -4.49
CA VAL A 83 10.55 -11.16 -4.37
C VAL A 83 9.59 -11.13 -3.19
N ILE A 84 10.05 -10.68 -2.02
CA ILE A 84 9.19 -10.58 -0.82
C ILE A 84 8.03 -9.59 -1.06
N SER A 85 8.33 -8.41 -1.59
CA SER A 85 7.32 -7.40 -1.90
C SER A 85 6.29 -7.91 -2.91
N SER A 86 6.74 -8.57 -3.98
CA SER A 86 5.87 -9.14 -5.00
C SER A 86 4.99 -10.26 -4.46
N ALA A 87 5.54 -11.12 -3.58
CA ALA A 87 4.76 -12.16 -2.92
C ALA A 87 3.64 -11.58 -2.03
N MET A 88 3.96 -10.56 -1.24
CA MET A 88 2.96 -9.85 -0.42
C MET A 88 1.87 -9.21 -1.27
N THR A 89 2.26 -8.55 -2.36
CA THR A 89 1.33 -7.93 -3.31
C THR A 89 0.45 -8.96 -4.01
N ALA A 90 1.02 -10.11 -4.39
CA ALA A 90 0.26 -11.20 -5.00
C ALA A 90 -0.83 -11.75 -4.05
N LEU A 91 -0.51 -11.94 -2.76
CA LEU A 91 -1.49 -12.35 -1.75
C LEU A 91 -2.62 -11.33 -1.60
N ALA A 92 -2.29 -10.04 -1.54
CA ALA A 92 -3.29 -8.98 -1.49
C ALA A 92 -4.14 -8.94 -2.78
N GLY A 93 -3.54 -9.17 -3.94
CA GLY A 93 -4.22 -9.24 -5.23
C GLY A 93 -5.21 -10.41 -5.32
N VAL A 94 -4.85 -11.58 -4.82
CA VAL A 94 -5.76 -12.74 -4.73
C VAL A 94 -6.96 -12.40 -3.84
N PHE A 95 -6.72 -11.80 -2.67
CA PHE A 95 -7.81 -11.37 -1.79
C PHE A 95 -8.74 -10.35 -2.48
N PHE A 96 -8.17 -9.38 -3.18
CA PHE A 96 -8.92 -8.39 -3.95
C PHE A 96 -9.81 -9.05 -5.02
N ALA A 97 -9.28 -10.06 -5.71
CA ALA A 97 -10.01 -10.82 -6.72
C ALA A 97 -11.25 -11.52 -6.13
N PHE A 98 -11.10 -12.15 -4.98
CA PHE A 98 -12.23 -12.80 -4.28
C PHE A 98 -13.26 -11.81 -3.74
N TYR A 99 -12.81 -10.65 -3.26
CA TYR A 99 -13.71 -9.63 -2.71
C TYR A 99 -14.62 -9.02 -3.78
N TYR A 100 -14.06 -8.69 -4.94
CA TYR A 100 -14.82 -8.05 -6.01
C TYR A 100 -15.60 -9.03 -6.89
N ASN A 101 -15.28 -10.33 -6.90
CA ASN A 101 -15.89 -11.38 -7.72
C ASN A 101 -15.87 -11.14 -9.24
N ASN A 102 -15.83 -9.90 -9.66
CA ASN A 102 -15.84 -9.48 -11.08
C ASN A 102 -14.58 -8.67 -11.34
N LEU A 103 -13.66 -9.25 -12.11
CA LEU A 103 -12.41 -8.63 -12.47
C LEU A 103 -12.50 -8.08 -13.90
N PHE A 104 -12.69 -6.77 -14.01
CA PHE A 104 -12.60 -6.09 -15.30
C PHE A 104 -11.16 -5.59 -15.49
N PRO A 105 -10.45 -6.02 -16.55
CA PRO A 105 -9.07 -5.60 -16.81
C PRO A 105 -8.90 -4.08 -16.84
N GLU A 106 -9.86 -3.36 -17.41
CA GLU A 106 -9.87 -1.91 -17.50
C GLU A 106 -9.85 -1.23 -16.12
N GLN A 107 -10.53 -1.80 -15.13
CA GLN A 107 -10.58 -1.25 -13.77
C GLN A 107 -9.32 -1.56 -12.97
N ILE A 108 -8.72 -2.75 -13.21
CA ILE A 108 -7.55 -3.24 -12.44
C ILE A 108 -6.27 -2.59 -12.96
N PHE A 109 -6.10 -2.54 -14.29
CA PHE A 109 -4.90 -2.01 -14.94
C PHE A 109 -4.97 -0.50 -15.20
N HIS A 110 -5.95 0.19 -14.62
CA HIS A 110 -6.04 1.64 -14.76
C HIS A 110 -4.87 2.32 -14.04
N ILE A 111 -4.17 3.21 -14.73
CA ILE A 111 -2.99 3.90 -14.20
C ILE A 111 -3.28 4.69 -12.91
N SER A 112 -4.51 5.19 -12.77
CA SER A 112 -4.96 5.90 -11.56
C SER A 112 -4.84 5.05 -10.30
N ARG A 113 -5.08 3.73 -10.38
CA ARG A 113 -4.92 2.81 -9.25
C ARG A 113 -3.46 2.69 -8.82
N SER A 114 -2.55 2.61 -9.78
CA SER A 114 -1.11 2.59 -9.49
C SER A 114 -0.66 3.88 -8.82
N ILE A 115 -1.16 5.01 -9.27
CA ILE A 115 -0.88 6.32 -8.67
C ILE A 115 -1.39 6.37 -7.22
N GLU A 116 -2.64 5.97 -6.95
CA GLU A 116 -3.21 5.91 -5.60
C GLU A 116 -2.36 5.05 -4.65
N MET A 117 -1.91 3.88 -5.11
CA MET A 117 -1.07 2.97 -4.31
C MET A 117 0.30 3.58 -3.96
N ILE A 118 0.89 4.35 -4.87
CA ILE A 118 2.21 4.98 -4.67
C ILE A 118 2.08 6.23 -3.78
N LEU A 119 0.99 6.98 -3.88
CA LEU A 119 0.79 8.20 -3.13
C LEU A 119 0.72 7.98 -1.61
N GLY A 120 0.11 6.88 -1.17
CA GLY A 120 0.02 6.54 0.26
C GLY A 120 1.39 6.54 0.97
N PRO A 121 2.35 5.72 0.54
CA PRO A 121 3.70 5.71 1.10
C PRO A 121 4.45 7.04 0.98
N ILE A 122 4.27 7.78 -0.12
CA ILE A 122 4.94 9.07 -0.32
C ILE A 122 4.43 10.10 0.69
N ILE A 123 3.12 10.24 0.82
CA ILE A 123 2.48 11.18 1.77
C ILE A 123 2.76 10.79 3.21
N GLY A 124 2.71 9.49 3.51
CA GLY A 124 2.97 8.99 4.85
C GLY A 124 4.41 9.12 5.30
N GLY A 125 5.35 9.02 4.37
CA GLY A 125 6.80 9.09 4.60
C GLY A 125 7.52 7.83 4.12
N VAL A 126 8.27 7.99 3.03
CA VAL A 126 9.07 6.91 2.42
C VAL A 126 10.13 6.44 3.40
N GLY A 127 10.26 5.12 3.54
CA GLY A 127 11.27 4.49 4.41
C GLY A 127 10.87 4.36 5.87
N THR A 128 9.65 4.73 6.24
CA THR A 128 9.10 4.50 7.58
C THR A 128 8.10 3.35 7.59
N LEU A 129 8.06 2.58 8.68
CA LEU A 129 7.17 1.42 8.80
C LEU A 129 5.69 1.84 8.88
N PHE A 130 5.39 2.90 9.60
CA PHE A 130 4.02 3.41 9.80
C PHE A 130 3.56 4.38 8.71
N GLY A 131 4.50 4.92 7.91
CA GLY A 131 4.21 5.88 6.86
C GLY A 131 3.12 5.42 5.90
N PRO A 132 3.26 4.26 5.24
CA PRO A 132 2.28 3.77 4.27
C PRO A 132 0.87 3.63 4.85
N VAL A 133 0.75 3.15 6.10
CA VAL A 133 -0.54 2.99 6.79
C VAL A 133 -1.19 4.35 7.05
N LEU A 134 -0.40 5.29 7.58
CA LEU A 134 -0.87 6.64 7.87
C LEU A 134 -1.23 7.41 6.58
N GLY A 135 -0.38 7.31 5.56
CA GLY A 135 -0.61 7.97 4.28
C GLY A 135 -1.85 7.43 3.58
N ALA A 136 -2.06 6.11 3.57
CA ALA A 136 -3.27 5.51 3.03
C ALA A 136 -4.52 5.96 3.79
N ALA A 137 -4.49 5.95 5.14
CA ALA A 137 -5.61 6.41 5.95
C ALA A 137 -5.96 7.89 5.69
N VAL A 138 -4.95 8.75 5.66
CA VAL A 138 -5.14 10.18 5.38
C VAL A 138 -5.71 10.40 3.98
N LEU A 139 -5.15 9.72 2.96
CA LEU A 139 -5.65 9.84 1.59
C LEU A 139 -7.10 9.39 1.47
N THR A 140 -7.44 8.24 2.02
CA THR A 140 -8.80 7.68 1.94
C THR A 140 -9.79 8.61 2.63
N LEU A 141 -9.52 9.02 3.88
CA LEU A 141 -10.39 9.91 4.62
C LEU A 141 -10.59 11.27 3.93
N LEU A 142 -9.53 11.83 3.38
CA LEU A 142 -9.61 13.08 2.64
C LEU A 142 -10.36 12.94 1.31
N ALA A 143 -10.09 11.87 0.56
CA ALA A 143 -10.74 11.60 -0.71
C ALA A 143 -12.24 11.37 -0.55
N ASP A 144 -12.63 10.59 0.45
CA ASP A 144 -14.04 10.31 0.73
C ASP A 144 -14.75 11.55 1.27
N GLY A 145 -14.10 12.29 2.19
CA GLY A 145 -14.65 13.55 2.72
C GLY A 145 -14.89 14.61 1.64
N ILE A 146 -13.98 14.73 0.66
CA ILE A 146 -14.17 15.64 -0.47
C ILE A 146 -15.26 15.14 -1.41
N THR A 147 -15.30 13.84 -1.67
CA THR A 147 -16.35 13.27 -2.53
C THR A 147 -17.73 13.53 -1.93
N ASP A 148 -17.89 13.31 -0.63
CA ASP A 148 -19.14 13.57 0.10
C ASP A 148 -19.51 15.07 0.09
N LEU A 149 -18.51 15.95 0.23
CA LEU A 149 -18.73 17.38 0.18
C LEU A 149 -19.19 17.84 -1.20
N LEU A 150 -18.54 17.36 -2.28
CA LEU A 150 -18.93 17.67 -3.65
C LEU A 150 -20.31 17.10 -4.01
N ALA A 151 -20.61 15.88 -3.56
CA ALA A 151 -21.93 15.28 -3.75
C ALA A 151 -23.05 16.12 -3.11
N LYS A 152 -22.81 16.66 -1.91
CA LYS A 152 -23.73 17.59 -1.24
C LYS A 152 -23.91 18.92 -1.97
N LEU A 153 -22.89 19.37 -2.71
CA LEU A 153 -22.93 20.58 -3.53
C LEU A 153 -23.53 20.34 -4.92
N GLY A 154 -23.91 19.10 -5.25
CA GLY A 154 -24.47 18.73 -6.55
C GLY A 154 -23.47 18.79 -7.71
N VAL A 155 -22.18 18.72 -7.40
CA VAL A 155 -21.10 18.86 -8.38
C VAL A 155 -20.44 17.50 -8.58
N GLU A 156 -20.75 16.82 -9.68
CA GLU A 156 -20.13 15.57 -10.09
C GLU A 156 -19.20 15.82 -11.28
N PHE A 157 -17.94 16.13 -11.02
CA PHE A 157 -16.91 16.18 -12.07
C PHE A 157 -16.04 14.91 -12.06
N PRO A 158 -16.00 14.15 -13.16
CA PRO A 158 -15.05 13.06 -13.32
C PRO A 158 -13.61 13.61 -13.24
N GLY A 159 -12.77 13.00 -12.38
CA GLY A 159 -11.38 13.42 -12.26
C GLY A 159 -11.04 14.36 -11.10
N VAL A 160 -12.02 14.87 -10.34
CA VAL A 160 -11.75 15.71 -9.16
C VAL A 160 -10.87 15.02 -8.14
N LYS A 161 -11.04 13.70 -7.92
CA LYS A 161 -10.16 12.91 -7.04
C LYS A 161 -8.70 12.97 -7.47
N GLN A 162 -8.42 12.84 -8.76
CA GLN A 162 -7.06 12.86 -9.30
C GLN A 162 -6.39 14.23 -9.14
N VAL A 163 -7.13 15.29 -9.42
CA VAL A 163 -6.66 16.69 -9.21
C VAL A 163 -6.35 16.90 -7.72
N PHE A 164 -7.23 16.44 -6.86
CA PHE A 164 -7.04 16.54 -5.43
C PHE A 164 -5.83 15.76 -4.93
N TYR A 165 -5.63 14.52 -5.38
CA TYR A 165 -4.44 13.75 -5.06
C TYR A 165 -3.15 14.46 -5.49
N GLY A 166 -3.14 15.07 -6.68
CA GLY A 166 -2.02 15.88 -7.16
C GLY A 166 -1.75 17.08 -6.26
N LEU A 167 -2.81 17.77 -5.84
CA LEU A 167 -2.70 18.94 -4.96
C LEU A 167 -2.20 18.56 -3.57
N VAL A 168 -2.74 17.50 -2.97
CA VAL A 168 -2.27 16.98 -1.67
C VAL A 168 -0.81 16.57 -1.75
N LEU A 169 -0.42 15.87 -2.82
CA LEU A 169 0.97 15.48 -3.04
C LEU A 169 1.88 16.71 -3.12
N LEU A 170 1.50 17.71 -3.89
CA LEU A 170 2.26 18.96 -4.03
C LEU A 170 2.41 19.67 -2.69
N LEU A 171 1.33 19.78 -1.92
CA LEU A 171 1.36 20.39 -0.59
C LEU A 171 2.26 19.60 0.37
N VAL A 172 2.19 18.26 0.37
CA VAL A 172 3.03 17.44 1.24
C VAL A 172 4.50 17.58 0.87
N ILE A 173 4.86 17.52 -0.41
CA ILE A 173 6.25 17.68 -0.86
C ILE A 173 6.77 19.08 -0.52
N MET A 174 5.95 20.12 -0.69
CA MET A 174 6.35 21.51 -0.44
C MET A 174 6.54 21.79 1.05
N PHE A 175 5.65 21.31 1.93
CA PHE A 175 5.69 21.59 3.36
C PHE A 175 6.35 20.51 4.20
N ARG A 176 6.38 19.25 3.73
CA ARG A 176 6.86 18.07 4.46
C ARG A 176 7.53 17.05 3.55
N PRO A 177 8.72 17.36 3.00
CA PRO A 177 9.40 16.48 2.03
C PRO A 177 9.71 15.07 2.60
N ASN A 178 9.81 14.94 3.93
CA ASN A 178 10.04 13.65 4.61
C ASN A 178 8.72 12.89 4.92
N GLY A 179 7.56 13.41 4.47
CA GLY A 179 6.24 12.83 4.76
C GLY A 179 5.65 13.24 6.11
N LEU A 180 4.44 12.76 6.36
CA LEU A 180 3.66 13.13 7.56
C LEU A 180 4.11 12.36 8.81
N TRP A 181 4.53 11.09 8.68
CA TRP A 181 4.91 10.26 9.83
C TRP A 181 6.05 10.82 10.66
N PRO A 182 7.20 11.26 10.11
CA PRO A 182 8.28 11.79 10.92
C PRO A 182 7.89 13.03 11.72
N ALA A 183 6.96 13.84 11.19
CA ALA A 183 6.43 15.02 11.89
C ALA A 183 5.50 14.63 13.04
N LEU A 184 4.66 13.62 12.82
CA LEU A 184 3.74 13.11 13.83
C LEU A 184 4.47 12.37 14.94
N ALA A 185 5.45 11.53 14.58
CA ALA A 185 6.29 10.79 15.52
C ALA A 185 7.05 11.72 16.46
N ARG A 186 7.57 12.83 15.95
CA ARG A 186 8.19 13.89 16.80
C ARG A 186 7.20 14.51 17.77
N ARG A 187 5.98 14.81 17.35
CA ARG A 187 4.95 15.38 18.23
C ARG A 187 4.46 14.39 19.30
N LEU A 188 4.45 13.12 19.00
CA LEU A 188 4.02 12.05 19.92
C LEU A 188 5.17 11.53 20.82
N GLY A 189 6.38 12.08 20.69
CA GLY A 189 7.54 11.62 21.45
C GLY A 189 7.99 10.20 21.14
N LEU A 190 7.56 9.67 19.98
CA LEU A 190 7.88 8.33 19.52
C LEU A 190 9.15 8.28 18.65
N SER A 191 9.74 9.44 18.34
CA SER A 191 11.06 9.51 17.72
C SER A 191 12.09 9.11 18.78
N ARG A 192 12.62 7.90 18.68
CA ARG A 192 13.93 7.61 19.27
C ARG A 192 14.93 8.48 18.51
N ASP A 193 15.33 9.59 19.09
CA ASP A 193 16.50 10.34 18.70
C ASP A 193 17.72 9.42 18.92
N GLY A 194 18.12 8.77 17.85
CA GLY A 194 19.21 7.79 17.87
C GLY A 194 19.66 7.49 16.44
N ALA A 195 19.97 8.53 15.68
CA ALA A 195 20.90 8.47 14.57
C ALA A 195 21.42 9.89 14.35
N GLY A 196 22.56 10.13 14.89
CA GLY A 196 23.70 10.96 14.64
C GLY A 196 23.56 12.19 13.75
N ASP A 197 24.02 13.26 14.32
CA ASP A 197 24.67 14.35 13.61
C ASP A 197 25.78 13.84 12.67
#